data_0f84c578891b00036515dcea62ab9c72
#
_entry.id   0f84c578891b00036515dcea62ab9c72
#
_cell.length_a   1.000
_cell.length_b   1.000
_cell.length_c   1.000
_cell.angle_alpha   90.00
_cell.angle_beta   90.00
_cell.angle_gamma   90.00
#
_symmetry.space_group_name_H-M   'P 1'
#
loop_
_entity.id
_entity.type
_entity.pdbx_description
1 polymer ?
#
loop_
_entity_poly.entity_id
_entity_poly.type
_entity_poly.pdbx_seq_one_letter_code
_entity_poly.pdbx_strand_id
1 'polypeptide(L)'
;MEQRKNYTGYGQRTNNYSNQNREQEIHKIEKPLHIYYADKSKLFLPDGKAYKIALSFKGITTHQLRKILNQVKLCIQELGNKDADFNDVKNQLFMLLPLSAYNGGRDPKLKKIYQFLVEHLNQNSITCEKDIEVFDELFTSVIAYHKYLGGKLDVGKCL
;
A
#
# COMPACT_ATOMS: atom_id res chain seq x y z
N MET A 1 -35.98 15.91 65.04
CA MET A 1 -34.74 15.22 64.67
C MET A 1 -34.80 14.87 63.19
N GLU A 2 -34.22 15.71 62.37
CA GLU A 2 -34.15 15.50 60.90
C GLU A 2 -32.87 14.80 60.55
N GLN A 3 -32.97 13.61 59.91
CA GLN A 3 -31.84 12.93 59.35
C GLN A 3 -31.61 13.36 57.92
N ARG A 4 -30.54 14.09 57.70
CA ARG A 4 -30.04 14.42 56.34
C ARG A 4 -29.42 13.15 55.71
N LYS A 5 -30.03 12.73 54.58
CA LYS A 5 -29.42 11.71 53.72
C LYS A 5 -28.41 12.38 52.79
N ASN A 6 -27.14 12.06 53.00
CA ASN A 6 -26.06 12.44 52.07
C ASN A 6 -26.12 11.55 50.84
N TYR A 7 -26.35 12.17 49.68
CA TYR A 7 -26.13 11.57 48.33
C TYR A 7 -24.71 11.91 47.92
N THR A 8 -23.81 10.99 48.04
CA THR A 8 -22.50 11.03 47.40
C THR A 8 -22.42 9.89 46.42
N GLY A 9 -22.10 10.20 45.18
CA GLY A 9 -21.74 9.14 44.21
C GLY A 9 -21.96 9.52 42.76
N TYR A 10 -21.40 10.62 42.28
CA TYR A 10 -21.14 10.75 40.84
C TYR A 10 -19.88 9.97 40.53
N GLY A 11 -20.05 8.74 40.09
CA GLY A 11 -18.98 7.95 39.50
C GLY A 11 -18.48 8.62 38.23
N GLN A 12 -17.24 9.07 38.26
CA GLN A 12 -16.51 9.49 37.05
C GLN A 12 -16.36 8.28 36.14
N ARG A 13 -17.15 8.26 35.07
CA ARG A 13 -16.85 7.41 33.92
C ARG A 13 -15.62 8.01 33.24
N THR A 14 -14.46 7.49 33.56
CA THR A 14 -13.25 7.74 32.79
C THR A 14 -13.45 7.14 31.40
N ASN A 15 -13.60 8.03 30.41
CA ASN A 15 -13.62 7.65 29.01
C ASN A 15 -12.24 7.09 28.64
N ASN A 16 -12.12 5.76 28.63
CA ASN A 16 -11.01 5.05 28.02
C ASN A 16 -11.17 5.00 26.49
N TYR A 17 -11.34 6.16 25.82
CA TYR A 17 -11.34 6.28 24.37
C TYR A 17 -9.96 6.71 23.82
N SER A 18 -8.91 6.51 24.53
CA SER A 18 -7.57 6.87 24.06
C SER A 18 -6.67 5.64 24.05
N ASN A 19 -6.80 4.75 23.06
CA ASN A 19 -5.66 3.90 22.65
C ASN A 19 -5.92 2.94 21.49
N GLN A 20 -6.68 3.29 20.44
CA GLN A 20 -6.83 2.39 19.29
C GLN A 20 -6.41 2.95 17.93
N ASN A 21 -5.80 4.12 17.88
CA ASN A 21 -5.26 4.66 16.62
C ASN A 21 -3.78 5.05 16.80
N ARG A 22 -2.93 4.11 17.20
CA ARG A 22 -1.56 4.15 16.74
C ARG A 22 -1.59 3.59 15.32
N GLU A 23 -1.79 4.46 14.34
CA GLU A 23 -1.42 4.15 12.97
C GLU A 23 0.02 3.63 13.03
N GLN A 24 0.23 2.39 12.63
CA GLN A 24 1.57 1.83 12.56
C GLN A 24 2.35 2.76 11.62
N GLU A 25 3.40 3.37 12.13
CA GLU A 25 4.26 4.24 11.34
C GLU A 25 4.79 3.44 10.16
N ILE A 26 4.34 3.80 8.95
CA ILE A 26 4.69 3.09 7.74
C ILE A 26 6.12 3.48 7.39
N HIS A 27 7.01 2.49 7.33
CA HIS A 27 8.37 2.69 6.87
C HIS A 27 8.36 3.20 5.44
N LYS A 28 9.05 4.32 5.19
CA LYS A 28 9.18 4.92 3.85
C LYS A 28 10.58 4.70 3.31
N ILE A 29 10.67 4.33 2.03
CA ILE A 29 11.95 4.29 1.33
C ILE A 29 12.36 5.72 1.02
N GLU A 30 13.46 6.19 1.61
CA GLU A 30 13.94 7.57 1.47
C GLU A 30 15.11 7.70 0.48
N LYS A 31 15.31 6.71 -0.36
CA LYS A 31 16.30 6.72 -1.44
C LYS A 31 15.60 6.51 -2.78
N PRO A 32 16.15 7.03 -3.89
CA PRO A 32 15.63 6.71 -5.23
C PRO A 32 15.51 5.19 -5.42
N LEU A 33 14.39 4.74 -5.97
CA LEU A 33 14.11 3.30 -6.09
C LEU A 33 15.15 2.57 -6.94
N HIS A 34 15.69 3.20 -7.98
CA HIS A 34 16.74 2.60 -8.80
C HIS A 34 18.06 2.36 -8.03
N ILE A 35 18.31 3.13 -6.97
CA ILE A 35 19.43 2.93 -6.06
C ILE A 35 19.08 1.91 -4.99
N TYR A 36 17.92 2.05 -4.38
CA TYR A 36 17.45 1.17 -3.30
C TYR A 36 17.34 -0.30 -3.77
N TYR A 37 16.85 -0.50 -5.00
CA TYR A 37 16.70 -1.80 -5.66
C TYR A 37 17.74 -2.03 -6.77
N ALA A 38 18.95 -1.55 -6.58
CA ALA A 38 20.03 -1.73 -7.57
C ALA A 38 20.32 -3.21 -7.85
N ASP A 39 20.26 -4.06 -6.84
CA ASP A 39 20.35 -5.50 -6.99
C ASP A 39 18.99 -6.11 -7.32
N LYS A 40 18.72 -6.32 -8.61
CA LYS A 40 17.45 -6.86 -9.11
C LYS A 40 17.18 -8.30 -8.64
N SER A 41 18.20 -9.06 -8.29
CA SER A 41 18.01 -10.42 -7.76
C SER A 41 17.22 -10.40 -6.46
N LYS A 42 17.40 -9.39 -5.63
CA LYS A 42 16.64 -9.19 -4.38
C LYS A 42 15.16 -8.85 -4.59
N LEU A 43 14.80 -8.40 -5.79
CA LEU A 43 13.42 -8.18 -6.18
C LEU A 43 12.75 -9.44 -6.72
N PHE A 44 13.41 -10.10 -7.68
CA PHE A 44 12.78 -11.06 -8.57
C PHE A 44 12.85 -12.50 -8.09
N LEU A 45 13.83 -12.87 -7.27
CA LEU A 45 13.96 -14.24 -6.80
C LEU A 45 12.82 -14.64 -5.85
N PRO A 46 12.50 -15.96 -5.75
CA PRO A 46 11.38 -16.45 -4.94
C PRO A 46 11.43 -16.09 -3.45
N ASP A 47 12.59 -15.77 -2.93
CA ASP A 47 12.79 -15.31 -1.54
C ASP A 47 12.96 -13.79 -1.46
N GLY A 48 12.80 -13.10 -2.59
CA GLY A 48 12.99 -11.67 -2.72
C GLY A 48 11.81 -10.82 -2.25
N LYS A 49 11.95 -9.51 -2.45
CA LYS A 49 10.98 -8.51 -1.97
C LYS A 49 9.60 -8.68 -2.62
N ALA A 50 9.54 -8.92 -3.95
CA ALA A 50 8.27 -9.07 -4.67
C ALA A 50 7.46 -10.28 -4.16
N TYR A 51 8.12 -11.39 -3.89
CA TYR A 51 7.46 -12.57 -3.33
C TYR A 51 6.91 -12.30 -1.93
N LYS A 52 7.69 -11.66 -1.06
CA LYS A 52 7.25 -11.30 0.30
C LYS A 52 6.05 -10.36 0.31
N ILE A 53 6.04 -9.38 -0.60
CA ILE A 53 4.90 -8.47 -0.76
C ILE A 53 3.68 -9.26 -1.25
N ALA A 54 3.84 -10.14 -2.21
CA ALA A 54 2.75 -10.99 -2.72
C ALA A 54 2.13 -11.84 -1.62
N LEU A 55 2.94 -12.42 -0.72
CA LEU A 55 2.45 -13.13 0.46
C LEU A 55 1.62 -12.23 1.38
N SER A 56 2.03 -10.98 1.57
CA SER A 56 1.31 -10.01 2.41
C SER A 56 -0.04 -9.61 1.83
N PHE A 57 -0.23 -9.76 0.52
CA PHE A 57 -1.49 -9.45 -0.19
C PHE A 57 -2.47 -10.61 -0.22
N LYS A 58 -2.31 -11.59 0.64
CA LYS A 58 -3.26 -12.67 0.81
C LYS A 58 -4.67 -12.12 1.11
N GLY A 59 -5.66 -12.63 0.40
CA GLY A 59 -7.05 -12.17 0.51
C GLY A 59 -7.42 -11.00 -0.42
N ILE A 60 -6.46 -10.37 -1.07
CA ILE A 60 -6.68 -9.38 -2.12
C ILE A 60 -6.78 -10.12 -3.47
N THR A 61 -7.72 -9.71 -4.32
CA THR A 61 -7.86 -10.34 -5.63
C THR A 61 -6.80 -9.84 -6.61
N THR A 62 -6.36 -10.71 -7.51
CA THR A 62 -5.46 -10.32 -8.61
C THR A 62 -6.09 -9.21 -9.46
N HIS A 63 -7.42 -9.21 -9.63
CA HIS A 63 -8.14 -8.17 -10.35
C HIS A 63 -7.98 -6.79 -9.69
N GLN A 64 -8.08 -6.71 -8.37
CA GLN A 64 -7.86 -5.46 -7.61
C GLN A 64 -6.43 -4.93 -7.79
N LEU A 65 -5.44 -5.81 -7.76
CA LEU A 65 -4.04 -5.43 -8.00
C LEU A 65 -3.79 -4.98 -9.44
N ARG A 66 -4.39 -5.65 -10.43
CA ARG A 66 -4.26 -5.28 -11.84
C ARG A 66 -4.82 -3.91 -12.16
N LYS A 67 -5.89 -3.48 -11.50
CA LYS A 67 -6.42 -2.11 -11.66
C LYS A 67 -5.37 -1.06 -11.34
N ILE A 68 -4.58 -1.28 -10.28
CA ILE A 68 -3.50 -0.38 -9.89
C ILE A 68 -2.34 -0.48 -10.88
N LEU A 69 -1.95 -1.71 -11.26
CA LEU A 69 -0.89 -1.90 -12.25
C LEU A 69 -1.22 -1.21 -13.57
N ASN A 70 -2.47 -1.25 -14.02
CA ASN A 70 -2.87 -0.57 -15.25
C ASN A 70 -2.59 0.94 -15.19
N GLN A 71 -2.81 1.58 -14.04
CA GLN A 71 -2.46 3.00 -13.85
C GLN A 71 -0.95 3.22 -13.91
N VAL A 72 -0.16 2.33 -13.33
CA VAL A 72 1.31 2.37 -13.41
C VAL A 72 1.77 2.20 -14.86
N LYS A 73 1.18 1.27 -15.60
CA LYS A 73 1.49 1.06 -17.04
C LYS A 73 1.14 2.28 -17.89
N LEU A 74 0.06 2.99 -17.60
CA LEU A 74 -0.28 4.25 -18.28
C LEU A 74 0.79 5.32 -18.01
N CYS A 75 1.30 5.42 -16.78
CA CYS A 75 2.42 6.31 -16.47
C CYS A 75 3.68 5.95 -17.27
N ILE A 76 4.02 4.67 -17.38
CA ILE A 76 5.15 4.19 -18.17
C ILE A 76 4.96 4.52 -19.66
N GLN A 77 3.76 4.31 -20.18
CA GLN A 77 3.44 4.63 -21.57
C GLN A 77 3.57 6.13 -21.85
N GLU A 78 3.13 6.98 -20.94
CA GLU A 78 3.23 8.43 -21.07
C GLU A 78 4.68 8.91 -21.05
N LEU A 79 5.55 8.31 -20.23
CA LEU A 79 7.00 8.61 -20.23
C LEU A 79 7.65 8.35 -21.59
N GLY A 80 7.09 7.47 -22.42
CA GLY A 80 7.57 7.23 -23.78
C GLY A 80 7.24 8.35 -24.78
N ASN A 81 6.37 9.28 -24.44
CA ASN A 81 6.01 10.41 -25.29
C ASN A 81 7.09 11.50 -25.20
N LYS A 82 7.46 12.08 -26.38
CA LYS A 82 8.51 13.11 -26.44
C LYS A 82 8.18 14.39 -25.67
N ASP A 83 6.90 14.71 -25.52
CA ASP A 83 6.40 15.93 -24.86
C ASP A 83 5.99 15.67 -23.39
N ALA A 84 6.28 14.49 -22.84
CA ALA A 84 5.91 14.16 -21.49
C ALA A 84 6.74 14.96 -20.47
N ASP A 85 6.05 15.60 -19.53
CA ASP A 85 6.68 16.18 -18.35
C ASP A 85 6.77 15.10 -17.26
N PHE A 86 7.98 14.83 -16.78
CA PHE A 86 8.21 13.87 -15.70
C PHE A 86 7.40 14.21 -14.44
N ASN A 87 7.30 15.49 -14.08
CA ASN A 87 6.55 15.91 -12.89
C ASN A 87 5.06 15.62 -13.02
N ASP A 88 4.48 15.77 -14.20
CA ASP A 88 3.08 15.45 -14.45
C ASP A 88 2.84 13.94 -14.32
N VAL A 89 3.71 13.11 -14.89
CA VAL A 89 3.64 11.65 -14.77
C VAL A 89 3.83 11.21 -13.32
N LYS A 90 4.78 11.80 -12.62
CA LYS A 90 5.02 11.55 -11.19
C LYS A 90 3.79 11.89 -10.35
N ASN A 91 3.12 13.00 -10.62
CA ASN A 91 1.90 13.38 -9.93
C ASN A 91 0.74 12.42 -10.23
N GLN A 92 0.62 11.93 -11.46
CA GLN A 92 -0.35 10.88 -11.79
C GLN A 92 -0.07 9.59 -11.01
N LEU A 93 1.19 9.21 -10.88
CA LEU A 93 1.58 8.05 -10.08
C LEU A 93 1.21 8.26 -8.59
N PHE A 94 1.43 9.44 -8.05
CA PHE A 94 1.09 9.77 -6.66
C PHE A 94 -0.42 9.80 -6.38
N MET A 95 -1.26 9.99 -7.40
CA MET A 95 -2.72 9.87 -7.26
C MET A 95 -3.17 8.48 -6.83
N LEU A 96 -2.33 7.46 -7.02
CA LEU A 96 -2.62 6.13 -6.48
C LEU A 96 -2.72 6.11 -4.95
N LEU A 97 -2.03 7.01 -4.26
CA LEU A 97 -2.05 7.09 -2.79
C LEU A 97 -3.45 7.43 -2.24
N PRO A 98 -4.07 8.57 -2.59
CA PRO A 98 -5.40 8.90 -2.09
C PRO A 98 -6.47 7.92 -2.58
N LEU A 99 -6.36 7.39 -3.81
CA LEU A 99 -7.29 6.38 -4.33
C LEU A 99 -7.21 5.08 -3.52
N SER A 100 -6.00 4.63 -3.19
CA SER A 100 -5.79 3.42 -2.38
C SER A 100 -6.20 3.63 -0.92
N ALA A 101 -6.00 4.82 -0.37
CA ALA A 101 -6.50 5.19 0.95
C ALA A 101 -8.04 5.11 1.01
N TYR A 102 -8.72 5.66 0.01
CA TYR A 102 -10.17 5.57 -0.11
C TYR A 102 -10.66 4.12 -0.19
N ASN A 103 -10.02 3.30 -1.03
CA ASN A 103 -10.36 1.89 -1.14
C ASN A 103 -10.10 1.12 0.15
N GLY A 104 -9.00 1.41 0.85
CA GLY A 104 -8.67 0.83 2.16
C GLY A 104 -9.66 1.22 3.26
N GLY A 105 -10.26 2.41 3.16
CA GLY A 105 -11.35 2.84 4.05
C GLY A 105 -12.65 2.08 3.82
N ARG A 106 -12.93 1.67 2.59
CA ARG A 106 -14.12 0.88 2.23
C ARG A 106 -13.95 -0.62 2.50
N ASP A 107 -12.78 -1.14 2.24
CA ASP A 107 -12.42 -2.55 2.46
C ASP A 107 -11.08 -2.64 3.20
N PRO A 108 -11.10 -3.02 4.50
CA PRO A 108 -9.88 -3.05 5.31
C PRO A 108 -8.75 -3.94 4.76
N LYS A 109 -9.06 -4.94 3.93
CA LYS A 109 -8.04 -5.79 3.27
C LYS A 109 -7.14 -4.98 2.35
N LEU A 110 -7.70 -3.92 1.72
CA LEU A 110 -6.99 -3.08 0.77
C LEU A 110 -6.05 -2.07 1.43
N LYS A 111 -6.09 -1.93 2.75
CA LYS A 111 -5.13 -1.09 3.51
C LYS A 111 -3.68 -1.52 3.29
N LYS A 112 -3.43 -2.79 3.05
CA LYS A 112 -2.09 -3.30 2.76
C LYS A 112 -1.54 -2.77 1.44
N ILE A 113 -2.38 -2.55 0.43
CA ILE A 113 -1.99 -1.91 -0.82
C ILE A 113 -1.58 -0.47 -0.55
N TYR A 114 -2.38 0.28 0.20
CA TYR A 114 -2.04 1.65 0.57
C TYR A 114 -0.70 1.73 1.32
N GLN A 115 -0.49 0.85 2.30
CA GLN A 115 0.78 0.77 3.03
C GLN A 115 1.98 0.51 2.12
N PHE A 116 1.83 -0.41 1.18
CA PHE A 116 2.85 -0.71 0.17
C PHE A 116 3.15 0.52 -0.71
N LEU A 117 2.11 1.23 -1.15
CA LEU A 117 2.28 2.43 -1.98
C LEU A 117 2.94 3.57 -1.18
N VAL A 118 2.57 3.77 0.08
CA VAL A 118 3.21 4.78 0.95
C VAL A 118 4.70 4.46 1.18
N GLU A 119 5.05 3.19 1.33
CA GLU A 119 6.45 2.76 1.46
C GLU A 119 7.29 3.17 0.24
N HIS A 120 6.72 3.03 -0.97
CA HIS A 120 7.46 3.14 -2.22
C HIS A 120 7.29 4.46 -2.98
N LEU A 121 6.20 5.17 -2.77
CA LEU A 121 5.86 6.38 -3.55
C LEU A 121 5.94 7.63 -2.67
N ASN A 122 7.06 8.34 -2.78
CA ASN A 122 7.28 9.63 -2.12
C ASN A 122 8.28 10.48 -2.92
N GLN A 123 8.51 11.70 -2.47
CA GLN A 123 9.41 12.62 -3.15
C GLN A 123 10.88 12.15 -3.19
N ASN A 124 11.30 11.32 -2.23
CA ASN A 124 12.68 10.84 -2.15
C ASN A 124 12.89 9.54 -2.93
N SER A 125 11.85 8.75 -3.13
CA SER A 125 11.92 7.46 -3.83
C SER A 125 11.72 7.57 -5.33
N ILE A 126 10.94 8.54 -5.78
CA ILE A 126 10.64 8.80 -7.20
C ILE A 126 11.28 10.12 -7.62
N THR A 127 12.49 10.05 -8.11
CA THR A 127 13.31 11.23 -8.47
C THR A 127 13.55 11.35 -9.96
N CYS A 128 13.39 10.28 -10.73
CA CYS A 128 13.60 10.24 -12.18
C CYS A 128 12.74 9.14 -12.83
N GLU A 129 12.70 9.09 -14.14
CA GLU A 129 11.95 8.10 -14.92
C GLU A 129 12.32 6.66 -14.53
N LYS A 130 13.59 6.41 -14.30
CA LYS A 130 14.10 5.09 -13.91
C LYS A 130 13.48 4.57 -12.62
N ASP A 131 13.15 5.45 -11.68
CA ASP A 131 12.46 5.05 -10.43
C ASP A 131 11.04 4.55 -10.71
N ILE A 132 10.33 5.17 -11.65
CA ILE A 132 9.01 4.71 -12.07
C ILE A 132 9.11 3.34 -12.78
N GLU A 133 10.12 3.15 -13.62
CA GLU A 133 10.38 1.86 -14.28
C GLU A 133 10.66 0.75 -13.24
N VAL A 134 11.48 1.04 -12.24
CA VAL A 134 11.78 0.09 -11.15
C VAL A 134 10.51 -0.25 -10.35
N PHE A 135 9.67 0.75 -10.08
CA PHE A 135 8.39 0.51 -9.41
C PHE A 135 7.46 -0.36 -10.23
N ASP A 136 7.40 -0.14 -11.55
CA ASP A 136 6.63 -0.99 -12.47
C ASP A 136 7.14 -2.44 -12.47
N GLU A 137 8.44 -2.64 -12.56
CA GLU A 137 9.06 -3.98 -12.50
C GLU A 137 8.76 -4.69 -11.19
N LEU A 138 8.88 -3.99 -10.06
CA LEU A 138 8.56 -4.53 -8.75
C LEU A 138 7.09 -4.95 -8.67
N PHE A 139 6.18 -4.06 -9.03
CA PHE A 139 4.75 -4.32 -8.89
C PHE A 139 4.25 -5.39 -9.86
N THR A 140 4.79 -5.42 -11.07
CA THR A 140 4.55 -6.52 -12.04
C THR A 140 4.97 -7.86 -11.46
N SER A 141 6.14 -7.92 -10.82
CA SER A 141 6.66 -9.13 -10.18
C SER A 141 5.80 -9.56 -8.98
N VAL A 142 5.33 -8.59 -8.18
CA VAL A 142 4.40 -8.85 -7.08
C VAL A 142 3.12 -9.52 -7.59
N ILE A 143 2.54 -9.02 -8.67
CA ILE A 143 1.32 -9.58 -9.25
C ILE A 143 1.55 -10.97 -9.82
N ALA A 144 2.69 -11.20 -10.46
CA ALA A 144 3.06 -12.52 -10.98
C ALA A 144 3.14 -13.55 -9.84
N TYR A 145 3.84 -13.25 -8.76
CA TYR A 145 3.91 -14.13 -7.59
C TYR A 145 2.57 -14.27 -6.88
N HIS A 146 1.81 -13.20 -6.78
CA HIS A 146 0.46 -13.26 -6.21
C HIS A 146 -0.45 -14.21 -6.99
N LYS A 147 -0.39 -14.19 -8.32
CA LYS A 147 -1.14 -15.13 -9.17
C LYS A 147 -0.65 -16.56 -8.98
N TYR A 148 0.65 -16.79 -8.91
CA TYR A 148 1.24 -18.09 -8.65
C TYR A 148 0.78 -18.67 -7.31
N LEU A 149 0.69 -17.84 -6.27
CA LEU A 149 0.22 -18.22 -4.93
C LEU A 149 -1.30 -18.42 -4.85
N GLY A 150 -2.01 -18.37 -5.99
CA GLY A 150 -3.43 -18.63 -6.07
C GLY A 150 -4.30 -17.37 -5.97
N GLY A 151 -3.71 -16.20 -5.91
CA GLY A 151 -4.43 -14.94 -5.75
C GLY A 151 -5.27 -14.93 -4.47
N LYS A 152 -6.54 -14.51 -4.57
CA LYS A 152 -7.51 -14.76 -3.51
C LYS A 152 -7.76 -16.26 -3.48
N LEU A 153 -7.38 -16.91 -2.41
CA LEU A 153 -7.84 -18.27 -2.14
C LEU A 153 -9.37 -18.20 -2.05
N ASP A 154 -10.05 -18.67 -3.08
CA ASP A 154 -11.46 -19.00 -3.00
C ASP A 154 -11.61 -20.11 -1.97
N VAL A 155 -11.88 -19.74 -0.71
CA VAL A 155 -12.21 -20.67 0.37
C VAL A 155 -13.63 -21.21 0.17
N GLY A 156 -13.98 -21.55 -1.07
CA GLY A 156 -15.33 -21.92 -1.44
C GLY A 156 -15.45 -23.04 -2.45
N LYS A 157 -14.35 -23.63 -2.92
CA LYS A 157 -14.39 -24.78 -3.84
C LYS A 157 -13.38 -25.84 -3.43
N CYS A 158 -13.59 -26.41 -2.26
CA CYS A 158 -13.21 -27.79 -1.99
C CYS A 158 -14.45 -28.65 -2.32
N LEU A 159 -14.48 -29.18 -3.50
CA LEU A 159 -15.23 -30.39 -3.83
C LEU A 159 -14.24 -31.45 -4.19
#